data_3d9372317988a733c5b6f5ed4d0067f0
#
_entry.id   3d9372317988a733c5b6f5ed4d0067f0
#
_cell.length_a   1.000
_cell.length_b   1.000
_cell.length_c   1.000
_cell.angle_alpha   90.00
_cell.angle_beta   90.00
_cell.angle_gamma   90.00
#
_symmetry.space_group_name_H-M   'P 1'
#
loop_
_entity.id
_entity.type
_entity.pdbx_description
1 polymer ?
#
loop_
_entity_poly.entity_id
_entity_poly.type
_entity_poly.pdbx_seq_one_letter_code
_entity_poly.pdbx_strand_id
1 'polypeptide(L)'
;EGNCVIEQSGHGTVTIGSVEKYITETAWEKGWVKPIKLKKEKKQSIGIIGAGPAGLACAEQLRKSGFKITIYDRYDRPGGLLIYGIPNFKLEKFVVERRTKLLKDSGIKFKHNFEVGRDATLEELKSKHDAILIATGVYKARDVDIEGKNLKNIFPAMDFLTASNRKGLGDKVKLFDDGTLNAENKNIVVIGGGDTAMDCVRTAIRQKAKSVKCLYRRDRENMPGSAREVSNAIEEGIDFLWLSNPKKFLGKENVEAVEVTKMELGESDTSGRRKPVVIENSEYKVDADIVIKALGFDPENLPKLFGSENLSVSKWGTIKIDLKTMQTNLPGVFAAGDIVRGASLVVWAIRDGRDAATEIEKYLDSQVVKKTEAA
;
A
#
# COMPACT_ATOMS: atom_id res chain seq x y z
N GLU A 1 -18.62 -9.83 -7.07
CA GLU A 1 -20.00 -9.56 -7.50
C GLU A 1 -20.22 -10.07 -8.94
N GLY A 2 -19.38 -9.74 -9.93
CA GLY A 2 -19.53 -10.15 -11.35
C GLY A 2 -19.56 -11.66 -11.65
N ASN A 3 -19.28 -12.50 -10.66
CA ASN A 3 -19.42 -13.97 -10.77
C ASN A 3 -20.70 -14.50 -10.08
N CYS A 4 -21.62 -13.61 -9.71
CA CYS A 4 -22.88 -14.00 -9.07
C CYS A 4 -23.79 -14.71 -10.08
N VAL A 5 -24.33 -15.88 -9.72
CA VAL A 5 -25.24 -16.66 -10.57
C VAL A 5 -26.52 -15.86 -10.91
N ILE A 6 -26.98 -15.00 -9.99
CA ILE A 6 -28.16 -14.15 -10.19
C ILE A 6 -27.89 -13.10 -11.26
N GLU A 7 -26.66 -12.53 -11.32
CA GLU A 7 -26.27 -11.62 -12.39
C GLU A 7 -26.25 -12.32 -13.75
N GLN A 8 -25.73 -13.55 -13.80
CA GLN A 8 -25.69 -14.35 -15.02
C GLN A 8 -27.12 -14.68 -15.55
N SER A 9 -28.11 -14.69 -14.68
CA SER A 9 -29.54 -14.87 -15.03
C SER A 9 -30.26 -13.56 -15.40
N GLY A 10 -29.57 -12.44 -15.43
CA GLY A 10 -30.13 -11.13 -15.81
C GLY A 10 -30.91 -10.38 -14.73
N HIS A 11 -30.84 -10.85 -13.48
CA HIS A 11 -31.54 -10.25 -12.33
C HIS A 11 -30.69 -9.28 -11.49
N GLY A 12 -29.50 -8.93 -11.98
CA GLY A 12 -28.55 -8.07 -11.27
C GLY A 12 -27.71 -8.83 -10.24
N THR A 13 -26.70 -8.16 -9.72
CA THR A 13 -25.70 -8.76 -8.81
C THR A 13 -26.14 -8.62 -7.36
N VAL A 14 -26.00 -9.70 -6.58
CA VAL A 14 -26.07 -9.60 -5.11
C VAL A 14 -24.84 -8.82 -4.61
N THR A 15 -25.07 -7.71 -3.92
CA THR A 15 -24.03 -6.82 -3.38
C THR A 15 -23.44 -7.39 -2.08
N ILE A 16 -22.69 -8.51 -2.17
CA ILE A 16 -22.14 -9.25 -1.02
C ILE A 16 -21.29 -8.31 -0.13
N GLY A 17 -20.43 -7.49 -0.75
CA GLY A 17 -19.61 -6.54 -0.01
C GLY A 17 -20.43 -5.50 0.79
N SER A 18 -21.56 -5.06 0.27
CA SER A 18 -22.48 -4.15 0.98
C SER A 18 -23.17 -4.84 2.17
N VAL A 19 -23.52 -6.12 2.01
CA VAL A 19 -24.08 -6.94 3.12
C VAL A 19 -23.05 -7.13 4.23
N GLU A 20 -21.81 -7.49 3.87
CA GLU A 20 -20.71 -7.62 4.83
C GLU A 20 -20.41 -6.31 5.57
N LYS A 21 -20.41 -5.19 4.82
CA LYS A 21 -20.27 -3.85 5.40
C LYS A 21 -21.39 -3.58 6.38
N TYR A 22 -22.64 -3.80 6.02
CA TYR A 22 -23.81 -3.56 6.90
C TYR A 22 -23.73 -4.38 8.20
N ILE A 23 -23.39 -5.67 8.10
CA ILE A 23 -23.23 -6.54 9.27
C ILE A 23 -22.12 -6.00 10.18
N THR A 24 -20.98 -5.64 9.59
CA THR A 24 -19.83 -5.14 10.35
C THR A 24 -20.14 -3.80 11.02
N GLU A 25 -20.71 -2.83 10.29
CA GLU A 25 -21.06 -1.52 10.85
C GLU A 25 -22.10 -1.67 11.99
N THR A 26 -23.15 -2.48 11.78
CA THR A 26 -24.15 -2.77 12.82
C THR A 26 -23.51 -3.37 14.07
N ALA A 27 -22.53 -4.27 13.91
CA ALA A 27 -21.83 -4.86 15.06
C ALA A 27 -21.02 -3.80 15.85
N TRP A 28 -20.41 -2.85 15.16
CA TRP A 28 -19.73 -1.72 15.79
C TRP A 28 -20.72 -0.78 16.51
N GLU A 29 -21.79 -0.37 15.85
CA GLU A 29 -22.82 0.53 16.38
C GLU A 29 -23.48 -0.05 17.65
N LYS A 30 -23.74 -1.36 17.64
CA LYS A 30 -24.31 -2.06 18.80
C LYS A 30 -23.28 -2.40 19.89
N GLY A 31 -22.00 -2.02 19.70
CA GLY A 31 -20.94 -2.27 20.67
C GLY A 31 -20.61 -3.76 20.89
N TRP A 32 -20.90 -4.60 19.90
CA TRP A 32 -20.57 -6.03 19.96
C TRP A 32 -19.09 -6.28 19.69
N VAL A 33 -18.45 -5.40 18.92
CA VAL A 33 -17.00 -5.47 18.67
C VAL A 33 -16.28 -4.88 19.89
N LYS A 34 -15.62 -5.75 20.65
CA LYS A 34 -14.96 -5.38 21.92
C LYS A 34 -13.47 -5.68 21.88
N PRO A 35 -12.64 -4.96 22.66
CA PRO A 35 -11.24 -5.29 22.84
C PRO A 35 -11.04 -6.72 23.36
N ILE A 36 -9.95 -7.34 22.94
CA ILE A 36 -9.56 -8.68 23.37
C ILE A 36 -9.25 -8.64 24.87
N LYS A 37 -9.95 -9.47 25.64
CA LYS A 37 -9.70 -9.67 27.08
C LYS A 37 -9.04 -11.03 27.26
N LEU A 38 -7.79 -11.05 27.71
CA LEU A 38 -7.07 -12.28 27.96
C LEU A 38 -7.41 -12.84 29.35
N LYS A 39 -7.60 -14.15 29.42
CA LYS A 39 -7.66 -14.88 30.72
C LYS A 39 -6.26 -14.97 31.34
N LYS A 40 -5.25 -15.18 30.52
CA LYS A 40 -3.84 -15.29 30.93
C LYS A 40 -2.95 -14.77 29.81
N GLU A 41 -1.95 -13.95 30.15
CA GLU A 41 -0.95 -13.46 29.21
C GLU A 41 0.27 -14.40 29.21
N LYS A 42 0.73 -14.79 28.03
CA LYS A 42 1.96 -15.58 27.84
C LYS A 42 3.18 -14.72 28.19
N LYS A 43 4.30 -15.36 28.54
CA LYS A 43 5.56 -14.65 28.81
C LYS A 43 6.21 -14.15 27.53
N GLN A 44 6.04 -14.90 26.42
CA GLN A 44 6.66 -14.61 25.14
C GLN A 44 6.14 -13.30 24.55
N SER A 45 7.06 -12.61 23.87
CA SER A 45 6.79 -11.34 23.19
C SER A 45 7.15 -11.41 21.71
N ILE A 46 6.35 -10.76 20.88
CA ILE A 46 6.58 -10.64 19.44
C ILE A 46 6.73 -9.17 19.07
N GLY A 47 7.79 -8.87 18.31
CA GLY A 47 7.99 -7.60 17.66
C GLY A 47 7.45 -7.64 16.22
N ILE A 48 6.65 -6.66 15.83
CA ILE A 48 6.13 -6.54 14.47
C ILE A 48 6.65 -5.23 13.88
N ILE A 49 7.29 -5.30 12.71
CA ILE A 49 7.83 -4.14 11.99
C ILE A 49 6.86 -3.79 10.87
N GLY A 50 6.11 -2.69 11.06
CA GLY A 50 5.08 -2.20 10.17
C GLY A 50 3.66 -2.38 10.73
N ALA A 51 2.93 -1.25 10.84
CA ALA A 51 1.55 -1.19 11.30
C ALA A 51 0.54 -1.18 10.15
N GLY A 52 0.91 -1.74 8.98
CA GLY A 52 0.01 -1.93 7.86
C GLY A 52 -0.94 -3.13 8.03
N PRO A 53 -1.77 -3.46 7.03
CA PRO A 53 -2.78 -4.53 7.11
C PRO A 53 -2.22 -5.87 7.57
N ALA A 54 -1.05 -6.29 7.07
CA ALA A 54 -0.42 -7.57 7.44
C ALA A 54 0.00 -7.57 8.92
N GLY A 55 0.71 -6.52 9.35
CA GLY A 55 1.18 -6.39 10.74
C GLY A 55 0.02 -6.32 11.73
N LEU A 56 -1.02 -5.53 11.44
CA LEU A 56 -2.21 -5.41 12.29
C LEU A 56 -3.00 -6.73 12.39
N ALA A 57 -3.14 -7.47 11.28
CA ALA A 57 -3.83 -8.75 11.27
C ALA A 57 -3.06 -9.82 12.06
N CYS A 58 -1.74 -9.87 11.91
CA CYS A 58 -0.88 -10.75 12.69
C CYS A 58 -0.96 -10.41 14.19
N ALA A 59 -0.83 -9.12 14.53
CA ALA A 59 -0.91 -8.65 15.90
C ALA A 59 -2.21 -9.06 16.61
N GLU A 60 -3.33 -8.95 15.92
CA GLU A 60 -4.63 -9.36 16.47
C GLU A 60 -4.68 -10.85 16.78
N GLN A 61 -4.27 -11.71 15.83
CA GLN A 61 -4.32 -13.16 16.03
C GLN A 61 -3.41 -13.59 17.18
N LEU A 62 -2.17 -13.13 17.19
CA LEU A 62 -1.22 -13.44 18.27
C LEU A 62 -1.69 -12.90 19.63
N ARG A 63 -2.34 -11.72 19.64
CA ARG A 63 -2.92 -11.19 20.87
C ARG A 63 -4.06 -12.06 21.39
N LYS A 64 -4.93 -12.58 20.51
CA LYS A 64 -5.97 -13.57 20.88
C LYS A 64 -5.37 -14.83 21.49
N SER A 65 -4.23 -15.28 20.99
CA SER A 65 -3.47 -16.43 21.54
C SER A 65 -2.70 -16.10 22.84
N GLY A 66 -2.79 -14.86 23.33
CA GLY A 66 -2.25 -14.44 24.62
C GLY A 66 -0.84 -13.87 24.62
N PHE A 67 -0.21 -13.69 23.49
CA PHE A 67 1.15 -13.15 23.39
C PHE A 67 1.23 -11.64 23.67
N LYS A 68 2.40 -11.18 24.14
CA LYS A 68 2.74 -9.77 24.25
C LYS A 68 3.18 -9.25 22.90
N ILE A 69 2.52 -8.21 22.38
CA ILE A 69 2.78 -7.67 21.03
C ILE A 69 3.26 -6.23 21.12
N THR A 70 4.33 -5.93 20.42
CA THR A 70 4.79 -4.56 20.17
C THR A 70 4.93 -4.36 18.67
N ILE A 71 4.24 -3.36 18.12
CA ILE A 71 4.33 -2.95 16.73
C ILE A 71 5.21 -1.70 16.65
N TYR A 72 6.20 -1.73 15.76
CA TYR A 72 7.11 -0.64 15.44
C TYR A 72 6.75 -0.10 14.06
N ASP A 73 6.49 1.20 13.96
CA ASP A 73 6.17 1.84 12.69
C ASP A 73 6.87 3.19 12.55
N ARG A 74 7.41 3.44 11.35
CA ARG A 74 8.12 4.69 11.05
C ARG A 74 7.21 5.91 10.95
N TYR A 75 5.92 5.68 10.77
CA TYR A 75 4.91 6.75 10.70
C TYR A 75 4.31 7.06 12.08
N ASP A 76 3.67 8.20 12.17
CA ASP A 76 3.04 8.73 13.38
C ASP A 76 1.67 8.09 13.70
N ARG A 77 1.09 7.36 12.73
CA ARG A 77 -0.21 6.67 12.87
C ARG A 77 -0.16 5.24 12.31
N PRO A 78 -0.86 4.30 12.93
CA PRO A 78 -0.99 2.94 12.41
C PRO A 78 -2.00 2.89 11.26
N GLY A 79 -1.86 1.88 10.40
CA GLY A 79 -2.73 1.65 9.25
C GLY A 79 -1.98 1.53 7.93
N GLY A 80 -0.73 2.00 7.85
CA GLY A 80 0.07 1.96 6.62
C GLY A 80 -0.66 2.64 5.47
N LEU A 81 -0.82 1.97 4.33
CA LEU A 81 -1.54 2.51 3.18
C LEU A 81 -3.05 2.70 3.42
N LEU A 82 -3.65 2.04 4.40
CA LEU A 82 -5.06 2.28 4.76
C LEU A 82 -5.28 3.71 5.26
N ILE A 83 -4.31 4.27 5.99
CA ILE A 83 -4.42 5.62 6.55
C ILE A 83 -3.86 6.68 5.61
N TYR A 84 -2.72 6.41 4.93
CA TYR A 84 -2.00 7.41 4.15
C TYR A 84 -2.04 7.23 2.63
N GLY A 85 -2.35 6.02 2.13
CA GLY A 85 -2.41 5.72 0.70
C GLY A 85 -3.80 5.82 0.12
N ILE A 86 -4.72 4.97 0.57
CA ILE A 86 -6.08 4.90 0.04
C ILE A 86 -6.83 6.21 0.33
N PRO A 87 -7.45 6.86 -0.66
CA PRO A 87 -8.19 8.10 -0.45
C PRO A 87 -9.38 7.94 0.50
N ASN A 88 -9.71 9.02 1.24
CA ASN A 88 -10.82 9.00 2.21
C ASN A 88 -12.18 8.64 1.59
N PHE A 89 -12.43 9.02 0.34
CA PHE A 89 -13.70 8.69 -0.35
C PHE A 89 -13.84 7.19 -0.70
N LYS A 90 -12.74 6.41 -0.65
CA LYS A 90 -12.76 4.95 -0.80
C LYS A 90 -12.74 4.22 0.54
N LEU A 91 -12.01 4.77 1.52
CA LEU A 91 -11.90 4.22 2.87
C LEU A 91 -11.84 5.36 3.88
N GLU A 92 -12.95 5.61 4.55
CA GLU A 92 -13.06 6.62 5.60
C GLU A 92 -12.07 6.34 6.74
N LYS A 93 -11.31 7.36 7.14
CA LYS A 93 -10.18 7.18 8.08
C LYS A 93 -10.63 6.76 9.47
N PHE A 94 -11.83 7.17 9.90
CA PHE A 94 -12.38 6.73 11.20
C PHE A 94 -12.51 5.20 11.29
N VAL A 95 -12.74 4.49 10.16
CA VAL A 95 -12.80 3.01 10.14
C VAL A 95 -11.43 2.41 10.49
N VAL A 96 -10.36 3.01 9.97
CA VAL A 96 -8.99 2.59 10.29
C VAL A 96 -8.66 2.93 11.75
N GLU A 97 -8.99 4.15 12.18
CA GLU A 97 -8.72 4.63 13.55
C GLU A 97 -9.46 3.82 14.61
N ARG A 98 -10.77 3.55 14.44
CA ARG A 98 -11.53 2.72 15.40
C ARG A 98 -10.96 1.29 15.49
N ARG A 99 -10.49 0.73 14.35
CA ARG A 99 -9.86 -0.59 14.31
C ARG A 99 -8.54 -0.62 15.06
N THR A 100 -7.67 0.36 14.81
CA THR A 100 -6.37 0.46 15.48
C THR A 100 -6.51 0.80 16.95
N LYS A 101 -7.51 1.63 17.32
CA LYS A 101 -7.86 1.88 18.72
C LYS A 101 -8.29 0.59 19.43
N LEU A 102 -9.15 -0.23 18.82
CA LEU A 102 -9.55 -1.52 19.35
C LEU A 102 -8.36 -2.43 19.68
N LEU A 103 -7.35 -2.47 18.77
CA LEU A 103 -6.13 -3.25 18.97
C LEU A 103 -5.27 -2.68 20.11
N LYS A 104 -5.17 -1.36 20.22
CA LYS A 104 -4.50 -0.69 21.34
C LYS A 104 -5.20 -0.99 22.66
N ASP A 105 -6.53 -0.89 22.72
CA ASP A 105 -7.35 -1.21 23.88
C ASP A 105 -7.29 -2.71 24.24
N SER A 106 -6.91 -3.56 23.31
CA SER A 106 -6.62 -4.99 23.50
C SER A 106 -5.23 -5.26 24.13
N GLY A 107 -4.45 -4.22 24.43
CA GLY A 107 -3.14 -4.32 25.05
C GLY A 107 -1.97 -4.52 24.07
N ILE A 108 -2.17 -4.29 22.76
CA ILE A 108 -1.10 -4.23 21.78
C ILE A 108 -0.37 -2.88 21.93
N LYS A 109 0.96 -2.92 22.06
CA LYS A 109 1.78 -1.72 22.17
C LYS A 109 2.17 -1.22 20.79
N PHE A 110 2.04 0.09 20.54
CA PHE A 110 2.46 0.76 19.32
C PHE A 110 3.62 1.71 19.62
N LYS A 111 4.69 1.61 18.85
CA LYS A 111 5.81 2.54 18.83
C LYS A 111 5.85 3.20 17.47
N HIS A 112 5.25 4.39 17.42
CA HIS A 112 5.23 5.25 16.24
C HIS A 112 6.49 6.08 16.12
N ASN A 113 6.75 6.64 14.92
CA ASN A 113 7.96 7.39 14.59
C ASN A 113 9.24 6.60 14.87
N PHE A 114 9.16 5.29 14.82
CA PHE A 114 10.24 4.36 15.10
C PHE A 114 10.65 3.64 13.82
N GLU A 115 11.82 3.96 13.32
CA GLU A 115 12.35 3.40 12.08
C GLU A 115 13.47 2.39 12.37
N VAL A 116 13.22 1.14 12.00
CA VAL A 116 14.21 0.07 12.14
C VAL A 116 15.36 0.34 11.17
N GLY A 117 16.57 0.27 11.71
CA GLY A 117 17.80 0.68 11.02
C GLY A 117 18.30 2.07 11.44
N ARG A 118 17.40 2.94 11.96
CA ARG A 118 17.77 4.21 12.56
C ARG A 118 17.69 4.17 14.10
N ASP A 119 16.54 3.74 14.63
CA ASP A 119 16.28 3.77 16.08
C ASP A 119 16.63 2.46 16.79
N ALA A 120 16.69 1.38 16.04
CA ALA A 120 17.24 0.07 16.45
C ALA A 120 17.53 -0.78 15.21
N THR A 121 18.51 -1.65 15.31
CA THR A 121 18.79 -2.69 14.31
C THR A 121 17.81 -3.86 14.43
N LEU A 122 17.74 -4.72 13.41
CA LEU A 122 16.94 -5.96 13.48
C LEU A 122 17.44 -6.88 14.62
N GLU A 123 18.75 -6.99 14.81
CA GLU A 123 19.33 -7.82 15.87
C GLU A 123 18.98 -7.31 17.27
N GLU A 124 18.97 -5.99 17.49
CA GLU A 124 18.50 -5.42 18.76
C GLU A 124 17.03 -5.70 19.04
N LEU A 125 16.18 -5.73 18.00
CA LEU A 125 14.78 -6.14 18.16
C LEU A 125 14.65 -7.64 18.43
N LYS A 126 15.46 -8.49 17.78
CA LYS A 126 15.51 -9.93 18.05
C LYS A 126 15.94 -10.23 19.49
N SER A 127 16.83 -9.43 20.06
CA SER A 127 17.23 -9.60 21.47
C SER A 127 16.11 -9.24 22.46
N LYS A 128 15.15 -8.42 22.06
CA LYS A 128 14.02 -7.95 22.89
C LYS A 128 12.76 -8.80 22.77
N HIS A 129 12.66 -9.62 21.72
CA HIS A 129 11.49 -10.39 21.38
C HIS A 129 11.82 -11.85 21.06
N ASP A 130 10.90 -12.75 21.36
CA ASP A 130 11.05 -14.18 21.08
C ASP A 130 10.83 -14.51 19.59
N ALA A 131 10.13 -13.63 18.86
CA ALA A 131 9.99 -13.68 17.42
C ALA A 131 9.76 -12.28 16.83
N ILE A 132 10.14 -12.11 15.55
CA ILE A 132 9.93 -10.87 14.79
C ILE A 132 9.13 -11.16 13.54
N LEU A 133 8.15 -10.30 13.23
CA LEU A 133 7.50 -10.24 11.91
C LEU A 133 7.92 -8.98 11.18
N ILE A 134 8.37 -9.10 9.93
CA ILE A 134 8.60 -7.99 9.01
C ILE A 134 7.39 -7.86 8.09
N ALA A 135 6.66 -6.74 8.21
CA ALA A 135 5.44 -6.43 7.47
C ALA A 135 5.43 -4.97 6.96
N THR A 136 6.57 -4.53 6.43
CA THR A 136 6.83 -3.13 6.05
C THR A 136 6.13 -2.67 4.79
N GLY A 137 5.57 -3.57 3.98
CA GLY A 137 5.05 -3.23 2.66
C GLY A 137 6.15 -2.91 1.65
N VAL A 138 5.78 -2.25 0.54
CA VAL A 138 6.68 -1.77 -0.52
C VAL A 138 6.41 -0.28 -0.76
N TYR A 139 7.44 0.56 -0.63
CA TYR A 139 7.29 2.03 -0.63
C TYR A 139 8.23 2.77 -1.56
N LYS A 140 9.23 2.10 -2.14
CA LYS A 140 10.14 2.75 -3.08
C LYS A 140 9.40 3.00 -4.40
N ALA A 141 9.03 4.26 -4.65
CA ALA A 141 8.37 4.63 -5.89
C ALA A 141 9.28 4.34 -7.10
N ARG A 142 8.70 3.73 -8.14
CA ARG A 142 9.37 3.63 -9.44
C ARG A 142 9.39 4.98 -10.12
N ASP A 143 10.44 5.22 -10.87
CA ASP A 143 10.63 6.47 -11.57
C ASP A 143 10.74 6.27 -13.10
N VAL A 144 10.69 7.37 -13.83
CA VAL A 144 10.94 7.44 -15.26
C VAL A 144 12.21 8.27 -15.51
N ASP A 145 13.11 7.71 -16.31
CA ASP A 145 14.37 8.37 -16.65
C ASP A 145 14.24 9.10 -18.00
N ILE A 146 13.69 10.30 -17.96
CA ILE A 146 13.49 11.17 -19.12
C ILE A 146 13.97 12.58 -18.82
N GLU A 147 14.22 13.35 -19.88
CA GLU A 147 14.63 14.76 -19.77
C GLU A 147 13.59 15.57 -18.98
N GLY A 148 14.06 16.46 -18.12
CA GLY A 148 13.21 17.30 -17.28
C GLY A 148 12.70 16.63 -16.00
N LYS A 149 13.09 15.38 -15.67
CA LYS A 149 12.61 14.65 -14.48
C LYS A 149 12.88 15.35 -13.14
N ASN A 150 13.83 16.28 -13.11
CA ASN A 150 14.21 17.04 -11.91
C ASN A 150 13.49 18.39 -11.79
N LEU A 151 12.60 18.73 -12.72
CA LEU A 151 11.76 19.93 -12.59
C LEU A 151 10.89 19.83 -11.32
N LYS A 152 10.63 20.99 -10.70
CA LYS A 152 9.69 21.05 -9.57
C LYS A 152 8.27 20.69 -10.02
N ASN A 153 7.41 20.39 -9.07
CA ASN A 153 6.02 19.98 -9.27
C ASN A 153 5.84 18.64 -10.01
N ILE A 154 6.85 17.78 -9.95
CA ILE A 154 6.78 16.38 -10.39
C ILE A 154 6.92 15.50 -9.16
N PHE A 155 5.86 14.79 -8.78
CA PHE A 155 5.80 14.06 -7.51
C PHE A 155 5.52 12.56 -7.70
N PRO A 156 6.04 11.72 -6.80
CA PRO A 156 5.53 10.36 -6.62
C PRO A 156 4.06 10.40 -6.16
N ALA A 157 3.28 9.41 -6.56
CA ALA A 157 1.86 9.30 -6.20
C ALA A 157 1.63 9.32 -4.68
N MET A 158 2.51 8.67 -3.90
CA MET A 158 2.36 8.59 -2.45
C MET A 158 2.55 9.93 -1.75
N ASP A 159 3.37 10.83 -2.28
CA ASP A 159 3.53 12.17 -1.72
C ASP A 159 2.22 12.97 -1.85
N PHE A 160 1.59 12.90 -3.02
CA PHE A 160 0.31 13.54 -3.29
C PHE A 160 -0.84 12.96 -2.45
N LEU A 161 -0.96 11.62 -2.42
CA LEU A 161 -2.01 10.92 -1.66
C LEU A 161 -1.84 11.10 -0.15
N THR A 162 -0.60 11.00 0.35
CA THR A 162 -0.31 11.20 1.78
C THR A 162 -0.62 12.63 2.22
N ALA A 163 -0.23 13.64 1.42
CA ALA A 163 -0.55 15.04 1.72
C ALA A 163 -2.07 15.26 1.78
N SER A 164 -2.81 14.73 0.80
CA SER A 164 -4.27 14.81 0.76
C SER A 164 -4.94 14.11 1.95
N ASN A 165 -4.51 12.89 2.28
CA ASN A 165 -5.06 12.13 3.41
C ASN A 165 -4.74 12.79 4.75
N ARG A 166 -3.51 13.29 4.96
CA ARG A 166 -3.14 14.03 6.16
C ARG A 166 -3.97 15.32 6.31
N LYS A 167 -4.21 16.03 5.22
CA LYS A 167 -5.09 17.21 5.24
C LYS A 167 -6.51 16.84 5.63
N GLY A 168 -7.04 15.74 5.10
CA GLY A 168 -8.35 15.20 5.47
C GLY A 168 -8.44 14.74 6.93
N LEU A 169 -7.32 14.35 7.56
CA LEU A 169 -7.20 14.02 8.98
C LEU A 169 -7.04 15.27 9.89
N GLY A 170 -7.01 16.48 9.32
CA GLY A 170 -6.87 17.74 10.05
C GLY A 170 -5.42 18.15 10.34
N ASP A 171 -4.44 17.50 9.74
CA ASP A 171 -3.03 17.86 9.91
C ASP A 171 -2.70 19.18 9.20
N LYS A 172 -1.70 19.88 9.71
CA LYS A 172 -1.02 20.97 8.98
C LYS A 172 -0.01 20.35 8.02
N VAL A 173 -0.24 20.50 6.73
CA VAL A 173 0.60 19.93 5.67
C VAL A 173 1.13 21.07 4.81
N LYS A 174 2.36 21.51 5.08
CA LYS A 174 2.97 22.69 4.44
C LYS A 174 2.83 22.66 2.92
N LEU A 175 3.27 21.57 2.27
CA LEU A 175 3.22 21.44 0.81
C LEU A 175 1.79 21.36 0.23
N PHE A 176 0.79 21.02 1.02
CA PHE A 176 -0.60 21.11 0.62
C PHE A 176 -1.14 22.53 0.83
N ASP A 177 -0.84 23.13 1.97
CA ASP A 177 -1.35 24.43 2.39
C ASP A 177 -0.76 25.58 1.55
N ASP A 178 0.50 25.44 1.07
CA ASP A 178 1.14 26.40 0.14
C ASP A 178 0.78 26.15 -1.35
N GLY A 179 -0.04 25.14 -1.62
CA GLY A 179 -0.50 24.80 -2.95
C GLY A 179 0.42 23.85 -3.73
N THR A 180 1.61 23.52 -3.26
CA THR A 180 2.58 22.68 -4.00
C THR A 180 2.01 21.28 -4.29
N LEU A 181 1.41 20.62 -3.31
CA LEU A 181 0.75 19.30 -3.42
C LEU A 181 -0.79 19.41 -3.39
N ASN A 182 -1.35 20.52 -3.83
CA ASN A 182 -2.79 20.75 -3.95
C ASN A 182 -3.15 20.96 -5.42
N ALA A 183 -4.11 20.17 -5.91
CA ALA A 183 -4.53 20.20 -7.32
C ALA A 183 -5.51 21.34 -7.66
N GLU A 184 -5.97 22.10 -6.68
CA GLU A 184 -6.99 23.15 -6.87
C GLU A 184 -6.60 24.16 -7.96
N ASN A 185 -7.48 24.36 -8.94
CA ASN A 185 -7.32 25.25 -10.10
C ASN A 185 -6.12 24.97 -11.01
N LYS A 186 -5.57 23.74 -10.99
CA LYS A 186 -4.38 23.32 -11.76
C LYS A 186 -4.69 22.27 -12.81
N ASN A 187 -3.84 22.21 -13.84
CA ASN A 187 -3.80 21.15 -14.83
C ASN A 187 -2.94 20.01 -14.27
N ILE A 188 -3.55 18.86 -14.03
CA ILE A 188 -2.91 17.70 -13.42
C ILE A 188 -2.70 16.62 -14.48
N VAL A 189 -1.48 16.12 -14.58
CA VAL A 189 -1.14 14.95 -15.41
C VAL A 189 -0.71 13.82 -14.49
N VAL A 190 -1.42 12.69 -14.53
CA VAL A 190 -1.07 11.48 -13.80
C VAL A 190 -0.51 10.46 -14.79
N ILE A 191 0.67 9.92 -14.51
CA ILE A 191 1.33 8.92 -15.36
C ILE A 191 1.21 7.56 -14.69
N GLY A 192 0.46 6.64 -15.30
CA GLY A 192 0.28 5.28 -14.80
C GLY A 192 -1.11 4.74 -15.08
N GLY A 193 -1.29 3.42 -14.88
CA GLY A 193 -2.54 2.74 -15.19
C GLY A 193 -3.01 1.76 -14.12
N GLY A 194 -2.44 1.80 -12.92
CA GLY A 194 -2.85 0.98 -11.78
C GLY A 194 -3.86 1.70 -10.88
N ASP A 195 -4.35 1.00 -9.85
CA ASP A 195 -5.30 1.56 -8.88
C ASP A 195 -4.76 2.82 -8.17
N THR A 196 -3.45 2.91 -7.96
CA THR A 196 -2.82 4.12 -7.42
C THR A 196 -2.99 5.33 -8.35
N ALA A 197 -2.93 5.13 -9.67
CA ALA A 197 -3.20 6.20 -10.63
C ALA A 197 -4.67 6.64 -10.54
N MET A 198 -5.61 5.69 -10.41
CA MET A 198 -7.04 5.98 -10.22
C MET A 198 -7.26 6.76 -8.92
N ASP A 199 -6.58 6.41 -7.86
CA ASP A 199 -6.62 7.14 -6.59
C ASP A 199 -6.15 8.59 -6.75
N CYS A 200 -5.06 8.81 -7.52
CA CYS A 200 -4.53 10.15 -7.77
C CYS A 200 -5.47 11.00 -8.62
N VAL A 201 -5.95 10.49 -9.76
CA VAL A 201 -6.82 11.28 -10.65
C VAL A 201 -8.14 11.64 -9.98
N ARG A 202 -8.75 10.69 -9.26
CA ARG A 202 -10.01 10.92 -8.54
C ARG A 202 -9.84 11.83 -7.32
N THR A 203 -8.67 11.81 -6.68
CA THR A 203 -8.31 12.77 -5.63
C THR A 203 -8.15 14.18 -6.19
N ALA A 204 -7.47 14.33 -7.34
CA ALA A 204 -7.28 15.62 -7.99
C ALA A 204 -8.61 16.29 -8.39
N ILE A 205 -9.58 15.52 -8.93
CA ILE A 205 -10.93 16.02 -9.21
C ILE A 205 -11.59 16.55 -7.93
N ARG A 206 -11.51 15.80 -6.82
CA ARG A 206 -12.10 16.22 -5.54
C ARG A 206 -11.42 17.43 -4.93
N GLN A 207 -10.17 17.67 -5.28
CA GLN A 207 -9.45 18.90 -4.93
C GLN A 207 -9.77 20.06 -5.89
N LYS A 208 -10.74 19.90 -6.83
CA LYS A 208 -11.17 20.92 -7.79
C LYS A 208 -10.06 21.32 -8.78
N ALA A 209 -9.33 20.36 -9.30
CA ALA A 209 -8.40 20.58 -10.39
C ALA A 209 -9.08 21.21 -11.59
N LYS A 210 -8.39 22.08 -12.32
CA LYS A 210 -8.87 22.70 -13.56
C LYS A 210 -9.04 21.66 -14.67
N SER A 211 -8.09 20.73 -14.78
CA SER A 211 -8.17 19.57 -15.66
C SER A 211 -7.39 18.40 -15.06
N VAL A 212 -7.81 17.16 -15.32
CA VAL A 212 -7.09 15.97 -14.91
C VAL A 212 -6.96 15.04 -16.11
N LYS A 213 -5.71 14.72 -16.47
CA LYS A 213 -5.38 13.81 -17.56
C LYS A 213 -4.60 12.61 -17.03
N CYS A 214 -4.98 11.42 -17.48
CA CYS A 214 -4.30 10.18 -17.14
C CYS A 214 -3.55 9.65 -18.37
N LEU A 215 -2.23 9.67 -18.32
CA LEU A 215 -1.36 9.13 -19.36
C LEU A 215 -1.12 7.65 -19.12
N TYR A 216 -1.52 6.81 -20.08
CA TYR A 216 -1.26 5.40 -20.03
C TYR A 216 -0.74 4.84 -21.36
N ARG A 217 0.40 4.14 -21.31
CA ARG A 217 1.14 3.66 -22.48
C ARG A 217 0.50 2.50 -23.24
N ARG A 218 -0.57 1.91 -22.73
CA ARG A 218 -1.40 0.89 -23.38
C ARG A 218 -2.84 1.39 -23.51
N ASP A 219 -3.72 0.55 -24.04
CA ASP A 219 -5.16 0.80 -24.11
C ASP A 219 -5.88 0.45 -22.79
N ARG A 220 -7.20 0.64 -22.81
CA ARG A 220 -8.06 0.35 -21.65
C ARG A 220 -8.05 -1.13 -21.29
N GLU A 221 -8.05 -2.02 -22.27
CA GLU A 221 -8.12 -3.46 -22.07
C GLU A 221 -6.86 -4.01 -21.37
N ASN A 222 -5.71 -3.44 -21.68
CA ASN A 222 -4.42 -3.80 -21.09
C ASN A 222 -4.10 -3.02 -19.80
N MET A 223 -5.04 -2.26 -19.26
CA MET A 223 -4.84 -1.49 -18.03
C MET A 223 -4.93 -2.39 -16.79
N PRO A 224 -3.95 -2.34 -15.86
CA PRO A 224 -3.95 -3.21 -14.67
C PRO A 224 -4.89 -2.73 -13.57
N GLY A 225 -5.37 -1.48 -13.63
CA GLY A 225 -6.33 -0.92 -12.69
C GLY A 225 -7.70 -1.58 -12.81
N SER A 226 -8.45 -1.62 -11.73
CA SER A 226 -9.80 -2.16 -11.70
C SER A 226 -10.69 -1.47 -12.75
N ALA A 227 -11.36 -2.25 -13.61
CA ALA A 227 -12.26 -1.72 -14.62
C ALA A 227 -13.35 -0.80 -14.04
N ARG A 228 -13.84 -1.10 -12.83
CA ARG A 228 -14.79 -0.27 -12.08
C ARG A 228 -14.19 1.09 -11.72
N GLU A 229 -12.95 1.12 -11.22
CA GLU A 229 -12.28 2.38 -10.86
C GLU A 229 -12.01 3.26 -12.08
N VAL A 230 -11.66 2.64 -13.20
CA VAL A 230 -11.49 3.34 -14.49
C VAL A 230 -12.83 3.93 -14.96
N SER A 231 -13.93 3.16 -14.90
CA SER A 231 -15.27 3.65 -15.25
C SER A 231 -15.68 4.81 -14.35
N ASN A 232 -15.53 4.69 -13.04
CA ASN A 232 -15.80 5.76 -12.08
C ASN A 232 -14.98 7.03 -12.40
N ALA A 233 -13.70 6.86 -12.78
CA ALA A 233 -12.85 7.98 -13.14
C ALA A 233 -13.33 8.69 -14.41
N ILE A 234 -13.77 7.94 -15.42
CA ILE A 234 -14.35 8.50 -16.65
C ILE A 234 -15.65 9.27 -16.34
N GLU A 235 -16.53 8.69 -15.52
CA GLU A 235 -17.79 9.35 -15.09
C GLU A 235 -17.53 10.64 -14.31
N GLU A 236 -16.42 10.70 -13.55
CA GLU A 236 -15.98 11.89 -12.82
C GLU A 236 -15.30 12.94 -13.72
N GLY A 237 -15.17 12.69 -15.02
CA GLY A 237 -14.66 13.66 -16.00
C GLY A 237 -13.15 13.64 -16.21
N ILE A 238 -12.47 12.56 -15.83
CA ILE A 238 -11.05 12.40 -16.11
C ILE A 238 -10.81 12.07 -17.59
N ASP A 239 -9.90 12.80 -18.23
CA ASP A 239 -9.48 12.58 -19.61
C ASP A 239 -8.35 11.55 -19.68
N PHE A 240 -8.62 10.38 -20.28
CA PHE A 240 -7.63 9.32 -20.45
C PHE A 240 -6.93 9.46 -21.80
N LEU A 241 -5.63 9.69 -21.76
CA LEU A 241 -4.74 9.67 -22.91
C LEU A 241 -4.17 8.25 -23.05
N TRP A 242 -4.94 7.37 -23.67
CA TRP A 242 -4.53 6.01 -23.97
C TRP A 242 -3.42 5.98 -25.02
N LEU A 243 -2.64 4.89 -25.05
CA LEU A 243 -1.53 4.71 -25.99
C LEU A 243 -0.61 5.92 -26.02
N SER A 244 -0.28 6.44 -24.85
CA SER A 244 0.46 7.67 -24.66
C SER A 244 1.54 7.49 -23.60
N ASN A 245 2.79 7.81 -23.94
CA ASN A 245 3.94 7.68 -23.06
C ASN A 245 4.67 9.01 -22.90
N PRO A 246 5.04 9.44 -21.68
CA PRO A 246 5.82 10.65 -21.52
C PRO A 246 7.22 10.47 -22.15
N LYS A 247 7.64 11.45 -22.95
CA LYS A 247 8.95 11.52 -23.58
C LYS A 247 9.88 12.49 -22.86
N LYS A 248 9.32 13.63 -22.42
CA LYS A 248 10.07 14.71 -21.78
C LYS A 248 9.15 15.57 -20.92
N PHE A 249 9.66 16.08 -19.81
CA PHE A 249 9.00 17.14 -19.05
C PHE A 249 9.54 18.50 -19.49
N LEU A 250 8.63 19.44 -19.77
CA LEU A 250 8.92 20.75 -20.28
C LEU A 250 8.68 21.81 -19.20
N GLY A 251 9.56 22.78 -19.11
CA GLY A 251 9.48 23.91 -18.19
C GLY A 251 10.87 24.51 -17.93
N LYS A 252 10.92 25.60 -17.18
CA LYS A 252 12.18 26.22 -16.77
C LYS A 252 12.60 25.75 -15.38
N GLU A 253 11.82 26.04 -14.36
CA GLU A 253 12.04 25.66 -12.98
C GLU A 253 10.98 24.65 -12.52
N ASN A 254 9.74 24.92 -12.85
CA ASN A 254 8.59 24.04 -12.61
C ASN A 254 8.21 23.35 -13.91
N VAL A 255 7.54 22.19 -13.79
CA VAL A 255 6.90 21.58 -14.97
C VAL A 255 5.78 22.50 -15.47
N GLU A 256 5.71 22.70 -16.77
CA GLU A 256 4.68 23.48 -17.46
C GLU A 256 3.91 22.62 -18.45
N ALA A 257 4.53 21.54 -18.93
CA ALA A 257 3.90 20.56 -19.81
C ALA A 257 4.66 19.23 -19.82
N VAL A 258 4.00 18.22 -20.37
CA VAL A 258 4.59 16.93 -20.73
C VAL A 258 4.60 16.79 -22.25
N GLU A 259 5.75 16.56 -22.85
CA GLU A 259 5.85 16.08 -24.23
C GLU A 259 5.55 14.58 -24.20
N VAL A 260 4.61 14.16 -25.00
CA VAL A 260 4.05 12.81 -25.01
C VAL A 260 4.20 12.21 -26.41
N THR A 261 4.60 10.96 -26.49
CA THR A 261 4.66 10.19 -27.75
C THR A 261 3.49 9.22 -27.81
N LYS A 262 2.87 9.08 -28.98
CA LYS A 262 1.83 8.05 -29.22
C LYS A 262 2.48 6.66 -29.29
N MET A 263 1.70 5.68 -28.86
CA MET A 263 2.11 4.28 -28.83
C MET A 263 1.18 3.44 -29.68
N GLU A 264 1.65 2.31 -30.14
CA GLU A 264 0.83 1.21 -30.66
C GLU A 264 1.08 -0.07 -29.88
N LEU A 265 0.19 -1.04 -30.02
CA LEU A 265 0.31 -2.33 -29.34
C LEU A 265 0.96 -3.36 -30.26
N GLY A 266 2.18 -3.74 -29.95
CA GLY A 266 2.91 -4.84 -30.59
C GLY A 266 2.48 -6.21 -30.06
N GLU A 267 3.38 -7.18 -30.08
CA GLU A 267 3.16 -8.55 -29.58
C GLU A 267 2.94 -8.61 -28.08
N SER A 268 2.35 -9.71 -27.62
CA SER A 268 2.13 -9.94 -26.18
C SER A 268 3.45 -10.22 -25.45
N ASP A 269 3.59 -9.63 -24.27
CA ASP A 269 4.71 -9.91 -23.36
C ASP A 269 4.47 -11.24 -22.59
N THR A 270 5.44 -11.64 -21.76
CA THR A 270 5.36 -12.87 -20.95
C THR A 270 4.22 -12.87 -19.92
N SER A 271 3.60 -11.73 -19.67
CA SER A 271 2.40 -11.60 -18.82
C SER A 271 1.09 -11.68 -19.60
N GLY A 272 1.16 -11.92 -20.92
CA GLY A 272 -0.01 -11.97 -21.82
C GLY A 272 -0.51 -10.58 -22.27
N ARG A 273 0.11 -9.47 -21.82
CA ARG A 273 -0.27 -8.11 -22.21
C ARG A 273 0.53 -7.65 -23.41
N ARG A 274 -0.14 -6.96 -24.35
CA ARG A 274 0.52 -6.44 -25.54
C ARG A 274 1.58 -5.40 -25.19
N LYS A 275 2.77 -5.52 -25.81
CA LYS A 275 3.91 -4.63 -25.57
C LYS A 275 3.64 -3.26 -26.24
N PRO A 276 3.79 -2.13 -25.52
CA PRO A 276 3.68 -0.82 -26.15
C PRO A 276 4.92 -0.52 -27.00
N VAL A 277 4.71 -0.06 -28.23
CA VAL A 277 5.74 0.33 -29.20
C VAL A 277 5.56 1.81 -29.53
N VAL A 278 6.64 2.55 -29.61
CA VAL A 278 6.61 3.99 -29.93
C VAL A 278 6.29 4.20 -31.40
N ILE A 279 5.37 5.12 -31.68
CA ILE A 279 5.13 5.65 -33.03
C ILE A 279 6.05 6.86 -33.20
N GLU A 280 6.97 6.79 -34.14
CA GLU A 280 7.91 7.87 -34.40
C GLU A 280 7.22 9.12 -34.97
N ASN A 281 7.77 10.30 -34.62
CA ASN A 281 7.24 11.61 -35.06
C ASN A 281 5.77 11.85 -34.70
N SER A 282 5.31 11.28 -33.58
CA SER A 282 3.93 11.39 -33.09
C SER A 282 3.79 12.25 -31.84
N GLU A 283 4.84 13.03 -31.54
CA GLU A 283 4.92 13.83 -30.33
C GLU A 283 3.85 14.93 -30.31
N TYR A 284 3.32 15.14 -29.12
CA TYR A 284 2.39 16.24 -28.83
C TYR A 284 2.58 16.74 -27.40
N LYS A 285 2.11 17.94 -27.13
CA LYS A 285 2.26 18.61 -25.82
C LYS A 285 0.98 18.50 -24.99
N VAL A 286 1.12 18.22 -23.72
CA VAL A 286 0.06 18.20 -22.71
C VAL A 286 0.42 19.16 -21.59
N ASP A 287 -0.34 20.23 -21.41
CA ASP A 287 -0.08 21.22 -20.35
C ASP A 287 -0.26 20.59 -18.97
N ALA A 288 0.63 20.93 -18.04
CA ALA A 288 0.67 20.40 -16.69
C ALA A 288 1.27 21.39 -15.71
N ASP A 289 0.52 21.74 -14.66
CA ASP A 289 1.02 22.49 -13.51
C ASP A 289 1.60 21.55 -12.44
N ILE A 290 1.09 20.31 -12.38
CA ILE A 290 1.60 19.23 -11.54
C ILE A 290 1.60 17.92 -12.34
N VAL A 291 2.68 17.17 -12.22
CA VAL A 291 2.78 15.79 -12.72
C VAL A 291 2.87 14.82 -11.55
N ILE A 292 2.06 13.76 -11.57
CA ILE A 292 2.04 12.72 -10.55
C ILE A 292 2.46 11.40 -11.19
N LYS A 293 3.57 10.82 -10.71
CA LYS A 293 4.10 9.53 -11.18
C LYS A 293 3.51 8.39 -10.37
N ALA A 294 2.59 7.62 -10.95
CA ALA A 294 1.92 6.45 -10.36
C ALA A 294 2.38 5.15 -11.06
N LEU A 295 3.69 4.94 -11.11
CA LEU A 295 4.37 3.88 -11.87
C LEU A 295 4.51 2.57 -11.11
N GLY A 296 3.98 2.49 -9.90
CA GLY A 296 4.12 1.36 -8.98
C GLY A 296 5.30 1.50 -8.03
N PHE A 297 5.55 0.43 -7.25
CA PHE A 297 6.50 0.45 -6.16
C PHE A 297 7.40 -0.78 -6.21
N ASP A 298 8.61 -0.61 -5.72
CA ASP A 298 9.58 -1.65 -5.45
C ASP A 298 9.85 -1.75 -3.94
N PRO A 299 10.34 -2.90 -3.44
CA PRO A 299 10.82 -3.01 -2.07
C PRO A 299 12.01 -2.08 -1.81
N GLU A 300 12.09 -1.56 -0.60
CA GLU A 300 13.30 -0.91 -0.10
C GLU A 300 14.39 -1.95 0.15
N ASN A 301 15.65 -1.57 0.17
CA ASN A 301 16.78 -2.48 0.48
C ASN A 301 16.82 -2.76 2.00
N LEU A 302 15.92 -3.62 2.48
CA LEU A 302 15.79 -3.92 3.90
C LEU A 302 17.03 -4.57 4.51
N PRO A 303 17.79 -5.47 3.85
CA PRO A 303 19.05 -5.97 4.39
C PRO A 303 20.00 -4.85 4.82
N LYS A 304 20.19 -3.84 3.97
CA LYS A 304 21.01 -2.67 4.29
C LYS A 304 20.36 -1.77 5.33
N LEU A 305 19.07 -1.46 5.17
CA LEU A 305 18.34 -0.56 6.09
C LEU A 305 18.30 -1.11 7.52
N PHE A 306 18.12 -2.42 7.69
CA PHE A 306 18.00 -3.05 8.99
C PHE A 306 19.34 -3.45 9.63
N GLY A 307 20.45 -3.19 8.93
CA GLY A 307 21.79 -3.64 9.37
C GLY A 307 21.90 -5.17 9.43
N SER A 308 21.20 -5.89 8.54
CA SER A 308 21.14 -7.35 8.52
C SER A 308 21.38 -7.86 7.10
N GLU A 309 22.62 -7.75 6.63
CA GLU A 309 23.01 -8.09 5.25
C GLU A 309 22.77 -9.55 4.88
N ASN A 310 22.67 -10.41 5.87
CA ASN A 310 22.37 -11.84 5.73
C ASN A 310 20.86 -12.13 5.53
N LEU A 311 19.96 -11.15 5.65
CA LEU A 311 18.54 -11.31 5.33
C LEU A 311 18.37 -11.56 3.83
N SER A 312 17.87 -12.73 3.46
CA SER A 312 17.73 -13.14 2.06
C SER A 312 16.59 -12.44 1.35
N VAL A 313 16.90 -11.87 0.19
CA VAL A 313 15.90 -11.24 -0.70
C VAL A 313 15.92 -11.87 -2.09
N SER A 314 14.84 -11.70 -2.83
CA SER A 314 14.72 -12.08 -4.24
C SER A 314 15.47 -11.11 -5.14
N LYS A 315 15.58 -11.42 -6.42
CA LYS A 315 16.13 -10.49 -7.43
C LYS A 315 15.33 -9.18 -7.56
N TRP A 316 14.11 -9.14 -7.07
CA TRP A 316 13.26 -7.92 -7.05
C TRP A 316 13.30 -7.18 -5.70
N GLY A 317 14.09 -7.67 -4.73
CA GLY A 317 14.22 -7.06 -3.41
C GLY A 317 13.16 -7.49 -2.38
N THR A 318 12.20 -8.35 -2.74
CA THR A 318 11.23 -8.90 -1.77
C THR A 318 11.92 -9.92 -0.86
N ILE A 319 11.50 -9.99 0.41
CA ILE A 319 12.04 -10.95 1.37
C ILE A 319 11.68 -12.37 0.96
N LYS A 320 12.66 -13.27 0.97
CA LYS A 320 12.43 -14.70 0.76
C LYS A 320 11.99 -15.36 2.06
N ILE A 321 10.95 -16.15 1.98
CA ILE A 321 10.43 -16.98 3.08
C ILE A 321 10.27 -18.43 2.64
N ASP A 322 10.27 -19.31 3.60
CA ASP A 322 9.67 -20.63 3.43
C ASP A 322 8.14 -20.47 3.43
N LEU A 323 7.49 -20.89 2.35
CA LEU A 323 6.05 -20.69 2.15
C LEU A 323 5.17 -21.50 3.11
N LYS A 324 5.73 -22.55 3.76
CA LYS A 324 5.00 -23.38 4.73
C LYS A 324 5.06 -22.78 6.13
N THR A 325 6.20 -22.17 6.49
CA THR A 325 6.45 -21.66 7.82
C THR A 325 6.42 -20.15 7.91
N MET A 326 6.33 -19.45 6.78
CA MET A 326 6.43 -17.97 6.68
C MET A 326 7.74 -17.40 7.25
N GLN A 327 8.71 -18.25 7.60
CA GLN A 327 9.97 -17.87 8.19
C GLN A 327 10.97 -17.45 7.12
N THR A 328 11.76 -16.43 7.40
CA THR A 328 12.92 -16.04 6.58
C THR A 328 14.08 -17.02 6.80
N ASN A 329 15.21 -16.76 6.18
CA ASN A 329 16.44 -17.52 6.47
C ASN A 329 17.04 -17.22 7.87
N LEU A 330 16.49 -16.22 8.57
CA LEU A 330 16.93 -15.88 9.94
C LEU A 330 16.01 -16.57 10.95
N PRO A 331 16.53 -17.38 11.89
CA PRO A 331 15.72 -18.05 12.89
C PRO A 331 14.92 -17.06 13.74
N GLY A 332 13.60 -17.35 13.90
CA GLY A 332 12.68 -16.51 14.66
C GLY A 332 12.25 -15.22 13.95
N VAL A 333 12.66 -15.03 12.68
CA VAL A 333 12.26 -13.88 11.87
C VAL A 333 11.34 -14.35 10.75
N PHE A 334 10.16 -13.75 10.68
CA PHE A 334 9.09 -14.03 9.72
C PHE A 334 8.84 -12.81 8.84
N ALA A 335 8.22 -12.98 7.69
CA ALA A 335 7.79 -11.86 6.86
C ALA A 335 6.44 -12.13 6.20
N ALA A 336 5.64 -11.07 6.01
CA ALA A 336 4.29 -11.17 5.44
C ALA A 336 3.86 -9.90 4.70
N GLY A 337 2.91 -10.05 3.78
CA GLY A 337 2.33 -8.96 2.99
C GLY A 337 3.22 -8.56 1.80
N ASP A 338 3.08 -7.32 1.36
CA ASP A 338 3.70 -6.85 0.11
C ASP A 338 5.23 -6.94 0.10
N ILE A 339 5.88 -6.91 1.24
CA ILE A 339 7.34 -7.08 1.31
C ILE A 339 7.80 -8.49 0.87
N VAL A 340 6.90 -9.46 0.88
CA VAL A 340 7.13 -10.83 0.41
C VAL A 340 6.62 -11.02 -1.01
N ARG A 341 5.36 -10.63 -1.29
CA ARG A 341 4.71 -10.92 -2.57
C ARG A 341 4.81 -9.80 -3.61
N GLY A 342 5.35 -8.64 -3.25
CA GLY A 342 5.24 -7.42 -4.05
C GLY A 342 3.91 -6.69 -3.79
N ALA A 343 3.75 -5.50 -4.38
CA ALA A 343 2.53 -4.71 -4.25
C ALA A 343 1.28 -5.52 -4.62
N SER A 344 0.31 -5.61 -3.69
CA SER A 344 -0.85 -6.47 -3.82
C SER A 344 -2.08 -5.89 -3.10
N LEU A 345 -3.17 -6.67 -3.04
CA LEU A 345 -4.41 -6.26 -2.42
C LEU A 345 -4.35 -6.36 -0.88
N VAL A 346 -5.08 -5.47 -0.22
CA VAL A 346 -5.21 -5.44 1.26
C VAL A 346 -5.65 -6.80 1.82
N VAL A 347 -6.57 -7.49 1.15
CA VAL A 347 -7.08 -8.81 1.58
C VAL A 347 -5.98 -9.86 1.64
N TRP A 348 -5.02 -9.83 0.70
CA TRP A 348 -3.87 -10.74 0.72
C TRP A 348 -2.90 -10.42 1.86
N ALA A 349 -2.65 -9.13 2.10
CA ALA A 349 -1.83 -8.71 3.23
C ALA A 349 -2.44 -9.14 4.58
N ILE A 350 -3.77 -9.02 4.75
CA ILE A 350 -4.48 -9.51 5.95
C ILE A 350 -4.36 -11.02 6.08
N ARG A 351 -4.54 -11.77 4.99
CA ARG A 351 -4.38 -13.23 4.99
C ARG A 351 -2.96 -13.62 5.39
N ASP A 352 -1.96 -13.06 4.71
CA ASP A 352 -0.55 -13.36 5.01
C ASP A 352 -0.20 -13.06 6.47
N GLY A 353 -0.72 -11.96 7.03
CA GLY A 353 -0.55 -11.63 8.44
C GLY A 353 -1.15 -12.67 9.38
N ARG A 354 -2.32 -13.23 9.04
CA ARG A 354 -2.96 -14.30 9.81
C ARG A 354 -2.19 -15.61 9.70
N ASP A 355 -1.76 -15.97 8.50
CA ASP A 355 -0.97 -17.18 8.24
C ASP A 355 0.37 -17.10 9.00
N ALA A 356 1.05 -15.95 8.94
CA ALA A 356 2.28 -15.72 9.71
C ALA A 356 2.04 -15.82 11.23
N ALA A 357 0.92 -15.34 11.74
CA ALA A 357 0.60 -15.47 13.16
C ALA A 357 0.51 -16.94 13.60
N THR A 358 -0.15 -17.78 12.79
CA THR A 358 -0.26 -19.22 13.04
C THR A 358 1.12 -19.89 13.08
N GLU A 359 2.00 -19.55 12.14
CA GLU A 359 3.33 -20.16 12.07
C GLU A 359 4.28 -19.64 13.17
N ILE A 360 4.16 -18.35 13.56
CA ILE A 360 4.87 -17.80 14.72
C ILE A 360 4.45 -18.52 16.00
N GLU A 361 3.17 -18.77 16.21
CA GLU A 361 2.68 -19.51 17.38
C GLU A 361 3.26 -20.91 17.43
N LYS A 362 3.20 -21.68 16.34
CA LYS A 362 3.82 -23.01 16.24
C LYS A 362 5.31 -23.00 16.54
N TYR A 363 6.03 -22.03 15.98
CA TYR A 363 7.45 -21.85 16.23
C TYR A 363 7.74 -21.65 17.72
N LEU A 364 7.05 -20.71 18.37
CA LEU A 364 7.24 -20.40 19.78
C LEU A 364 6.88 -21.58 20.69
N ASP A 365 5.81 -22.31 20.39
CA ASP A 365 5.42 -23.50 21.14
C ASP A 365 6.49 -24.61 21.03
N SER A 366 7.08 -24.80 19.83
CA SER A 366 8.19 -25.75 19.64
C SER A 366 9.44 -25.39 20.43
N GLN A 367 9.73 -24.09 20.60
CA GLN A 367 10.87 -23.63 21.40
C GLN A 367 10.67 -23.90 22.91
N VAL A 368 9.43 -23.86 23.39
CA VAL A 368 9.11 -24.20 24.79
C VAL A 368 9.35 -25.68 25.05
N VAL A 369 8.90 -26.57 24.16
CA VAL A 369 9.10 -28.00 24.26
C VAL A 369 10.59 -28.34 24.32
N LYS A 370 11.40 -27.81 23.39
CA LYS A 370 12.86 -28.04 23.37
C LYS A 370 13.55 -27.58 24.64
N LYS A 371 13.15 -26.43 25.23
CA LYS A 371 13.72 -25.96 26.50
C LYS A 371 13.33 -26.85 27.68
N THR A 372 12.16 -27.46 27.66
CA THR A 372 11.69 -28.37 28.71
C THR A 372 12.37 -29.74 28.62
N GLU A 373 12.66 -30.22 27.41
CA GLU A 373 13.39 -31.46 27.17
C GLU A 373 14.91 -31.36 27.49
N ALA A 374 15.46 -30.14 27.43
CA ALA A 374 16.87 -29.85 27.70
C ALA A 374 17.18 -29.50 29.16
N ALA A 375 16.16 -29.35 30.02
CA ALA A 375 16.26 -29.02 31.45
C ALA A 375 15.98 -30.25 32.30
#